data_9110f873820fb29b5a944f466e3c009c
#
_entry.id   9110f873820fb29b5a944f466e3c009c
#
_cell.length_a   1.000
_cell.length_b   1.000
_cell.length_c   1.000
_cell.angle_alpha   90.00
_cell.angle_beta   90.00
_cell.angle_gamma   90.00
#
_symmetry.space_group_name_H-M   'P 1'
#
loop_
_entity.id
_entity.type
_entity.pdbx_description
1 polymer ?
#
loop_
_entity_poly.entity_id
_entity_poly.type
_entity_poly.pdbx_seq_one_letter_code
_entity_poly.pdbx_strand_id
1 'polypeptide(L)'
;PIMKFIKLLSICLLSISTLGMFNFAQAENSIFSKVNSDQKQWVGQPAPNFKLQDQNAKWHELSQYKGKWIVLYFYPKDNSPGCTQEANQFKSLYPQFIKSNAVVLGVSLDDVQSHQKFSEKLGLNFPILADNDHQLANQLGIIRNLGIMKIAKRETFLIDPQGIVTYHYSSVNTQTHAGQVLADIQKATKK
;
A
#
# COMPACT_ATOMS: atom_id res chain seq x y z
N PRO A 1 47.37 27.10 -54.64
CA PRO A 1 47.77 26.65 -53.32
C PRO A 1 46.80 27.06 -52.20
N ILE A 2 45.50 27.24 -52.46
CA ILE A 2 44.50 27.66 -51.42
C ILE A 2 43.48 26.57 -51.11
N MET A 3 43.56 25.44 -51.82
CA MET A 3 42.53 24.39 -51.73
C MET A 3 42.87 23.19 -50.82
N LYS A 4 43.88 23.27 -49.97
CA LYS A 4 44.26 22.18 -49.04
C LYS A 4 43.98 22.46 -47.56
N PHE A 5 43.48 23.65 -47.19
CA PHE A 5 43.23 24.01 -45.76
C PHE A 5 41.79 23.86 -45.28
N ILE A 6 40.85 23.53 -46.16
CA ILE A 6 39.42 23.44 -45.79
C ILE A 6 38.99 22.02 -45.39
N LYS A 7 39.83 20.98 -45.57
CA LYS A 7 39.47 19.58 -45.26
C LYS A 7 39.82 19.12 -43.83
N LEU A 8 40.54 19.94 -43.03
CA LEU A 8 40.91 19.52 -41.66
C LEU A 8 39.98 20.09 -40.56
N LEU A 9 39.07 21.00 -40.86
CA LEU A 9 38.14 21.58 -39.84
C LEU A 9 36.80 20.89 -39.75
N SER A 10 36.48 19.93 -40.63
CA SER A 10 35.18 19.28 -40.68
C SER A 10 35.10 17.96 -39.91
N ILE A 11 36.20 17.47 -39.33
CA ILE A 11 36.23 16.17 -38.63
C ILE A 11 36.18 16.34 -37.09
N CYS A 12 36.41 17.55 -36.57
CA CYS A 12 36.41 17.79 -35.13
C CYS A 12 35.02 18.17 -34.53
N LEU A 13 34.01 18.42 -35.36
CA LEU A 13 32.68 18.84 -34.87
C LEU A 13 31.64 17.72 -34.76
N LEU A 14 31.97 16.48 -35.21
CA LEU A 14 31.02 15.34 -35.09
C LEU A 14 31.30 14.42 -33.90
N SER A 15 32.37 14.61 -33.13
CA SER A 15 32.72 13.71 -32.01
C SER A 15 32.25 14.20 -30.64
N ILE A 16 31.70 15.42 -30.52
CA ILE A 16 31.31 16.00 -29.21
C ILE A 16 29.79 15.77 -28.93
N SER A 17 28.96 15.51 -29.96
CA SER A 17 27.53 15.36 -29.76
C SER A 17 27.07 13.95 -29.32
N THR A 18 27.87 12.92 -29.54
CA THR A 18 27.49 11.55 -29.17
C THR A 18 27.84 11.19 -27.72
N LEU A 19 28.83 11.84 -27.10
CA LEU A 19 29.19 11.57 -25.70
C LEU A 19 28.24 12.23 -24.69
N GLY A 20 27.61 13.37 -25.07
CA GLY A 20 26.66 14.08 -24.22
C GLY A 20 25.28 13.38 -24.12
N MET A 21 24.82 12.77 -25.21
CA MET A 21 23.55 12.06 -25.22
C MET A 21 23.57 10.71 -24.50
N PHE A 22 24.73 10.03 -24.50
CA PHE A 22 24.89 8.75 -23.80
C PHE A 22 24.88 8.91 -22.27
N ASN A 23 25.45 10.01 -21.75
CA ASN A 23 25.44 10.28 -20.31
C ASN A 23 24.08 10.74 -19.78
N PHE A 24 23.27 11.40 -20.60
CA PHE A 24 21.93 11.86 -20.18
C PHE A 24 20.94 10.68 -20.08
N ALA A 25 20.93 9.79 -21.06
CA ALA A 25 20.09 8.60 -21.05
C ALA A 25 20.46 7.61 -19.91
N GLN A 26 21.73 7.53 -19.56
CA GLN A 26 22.21 6.70 -18.45
C GLN A 26 21.87 7.29 -17.08
N ALA A 27 21.85 8.62 -16.95
CA ALA A 27 21.43 9.32 -15.74
C ALA A 27 19.92 9.17 -15.49
N GLU A 28 19.09 9.29 -16.53
CA GLU A 28 17.64 9.10 -16.43
C GLU A 28 17.28 7.65 -16.07
N ASN A 29 17.93 6.66 -16.68
CA ASN A 29 17.73 5.26 -16.33
C ASN A 29 18.20 4.92 -14.90
N SER A 30 19.23 5.56 -14.39
CA SER A 30 19.71 5.35 -13.02
C SER A 30 18.78 6.00 -11.98
N ILE A 31 18.20 7.15 -12.29
CA ILE A 31 17.22 7.83 -11.44
C ILE A 31 15.90 7.06 -11.44
N PHE A 32 15.45 6.59 -12.61
CA PHE A 32 14.20 5.80 -12.73
C PHE A 32 14.31 4.44 -12.05
N SER A 33 15.46 3.77 -12.12
CA SER A 33 15.70 2.51 -11.40
C SER A 33 15.81 2.73 -9.89
N LYS A 34 16.36 3.85 -9.44
CA LYS A 34 16.48 4.19 -8.01
C LYS A 34 15.14 4.59 -7.39
N VAL A 35 14.26 5.27 -8.13
CA VAL A 35 12.91 5.62 -7.69
C VAL A 35 12.03 4.36 -7.57
N ASN A 36 12.23 3.36 -8.42
CA ASN A 36 11.51 2.09 -8.34
C ASN A 36 12.08 1.10 -7.30
N SER A 37 13.33 1.28 -6.84
CA SER A 37 13.94 0.39 -5.84
C SER A 37 13.57 0.73 -4.40
N ASP A 38 13.01 1.92 -4.13
CA ASP A 38 12.63 2.34 -2.78
C ASP A 38 11.21 1.92 -2.37
N GLN A 39 10.40 1.39 -3.28
CA GLN A 39 9.13 0.72 -2.91
C GLN A 39 9.38 -0.77 -2.74
N LYS A 40 9.48 -1.20 -1.49
CA LYS A 40 9.53 -2.62 -1.14
C LYS A 40 8.33 -3.33 -1.79
N GLN A 41 8.60 -4.20 -2.75
CA GLN A 41 7.54 -5.00 -3.38
C GLN A 41 7.08 -6.06 -2.38
N TRP A 42 5.86 -5.90 -1.87
CA TRP A 42 5.29 -6.80 -0.86
C TRP A 42 4.71 -8.07 -1.42
N VAL A 43 4.23 -8.06 -2.66
CA VAL A 43 3.61 -9.23 -3.29
C VAL A 43 4.63 -10.38 -3.37
N GLY A 44 4.25 -11.56 -2.87
CA GLY A 44 5.11 -12.72 -2.76
C GLY A 44 5.96 -12.77 -1.48
N GLN A 45 5.90 -11.75 -0.62
CA GLN A 45 6.63 -11.71 0.65
C GLN A 45 5.74 -12.10 1.82
N PRO A 46 6.30 -12.67 2.89
CA PRO A 46 5.59 -12.85 4.15
C PRO A 46 5.08 -11.50 4.68
N ALA A 47 3.83 -11.47 5.14
CA ALA A 47 3.28 -10.30 5.80
C ALA A 47 4.08 -9.99 7.09
N PRO A 48 4.29 -8.70 7.42
CA PRO A 48 4.95 -8.34 8.68
C PRO A 48 4.09 -8.76 9.87
N ASN A 49 4.73 -9.25 10.93
CA ASN A 49 4.04 -9.52 12.18
C ASN A 49 3.54 -8.22 12.80
N PHE A 50 2.37 -8.29 13.40
CA PHE A 50 1.82 -7.21 14.19
C PHE A 50 1.17 -7.73 15.47
N LYS A 51 1.07 -6.85 16.46
CA LYS A 51 0.29 -7.02 17.69
C LYS A 51 -0.33 -5.68 18.03
N LEU A 52 -1.61 -5.51 17.72
CA LEU A 52 -2.33 -4.24 17.81
C LEU A 52 -3.66 -4.45 18.55
N GLN A 53 -4.15 -3.39 19.22
CA GLN A 53 -5.47 -3.41 19.84
C GLN A 53 -6.55 -2.94 18.87
N ASP A 54 -7.74 -3.54 18.98
CA ASP A 54 -8.92 -3.07 18.27
C ASP A 54 -9.69 -1.99 19.08
N GLN A 55 -10.83 -1.55 18.54
CA GLN A 55 -11.75 -0.59 19.16
C GLN A 55 -12.28 -1.01 20.52
N ASN A 56 -12.15 -2.26 20.91
CA ASN A 56 -12.57 -2.81 22.20
C ASN A 56 -11.38 -3.11 23.12
N ALA A 57 -10.20 -2.58 22.79
CA ALA A 57 -8.92 -2.86 23.47
C ALA A 57 -8.51 -4.35 23.46
N LYS A 58 -9.09 -5.16 22.59
CA LYS A 58 -8.70 -6.56 22.39
C LYS A 58 -7.47 -6.64 21.50
N TRP A 59 -6.49 -7.44 21.90
CA TRP A 59 -5.28 -7.67 21.12
C TRP A 59 -5.52 -8.60 19.93
N HIS A 60 -4.96 -8.21 18.79
CA HIS A 60 -4.93 -8.95 17.54
C HIS A 60 -3.50 -9.14 17.09
N GLU A 61 -3.13 -10.36 16.74
CA GLU A 61 -1.82 -10.75 16.23
C GLU A 61 -1.99 -11.49 14.89
N LEU A 62 -1.05 -11.32 13.97
CA LEU A 62 -1.10 -11.97 12.65
C LEU A 62 -1.28 -13.50 12.78
N SER A 63 -0.61 -14.12 13.75
CA SER A 63 -0.65 -15.57 14.02
C SER A 63 -2.06 -16.12 14.30
N GLN A 64 -2.98 -15.30 14.83
CA GLN A 64 -4.37 -15.71 15.14
C GLN A 64 -5.22 -15.95 13.88
N TYR A 65 -4.76 -15.47 12.73
CA TYR A 65 -5.48 -15.54 11.46
C TYR A 65 -4.89 -16.56 10.49
N LYS A 66 -3.96 -17.40 10.96
CA LYS A 66 -3.38 -18.47 10.14
C LYS A 66 -4.49 -19.36 9.55
N GLY A 67 -4.38 -19.66 8.27
CA GLY A 67 -5.38 -20.45 7.54
C GLY A 67 -6.56 -19.66 6.99
N LYS A 68 -6.57 -18.31 7.17
CA LYS A 68 -7.60 -17.41 6.62
C LYS A 68 -6.98 -16.40 5.68
N TRP A 69 -7.76 -15.93 4.74
CA TRP A 69 -7.47 -14.71 4.01
C TRP A 69 -7.56 -13.51 4.96
N ILE A 70 -6.62 -12.57 4.86
CA ILE A 70 -6.62 -11.34 5.65
C ILE A 70 -6.64 -10.16 4.71
N VAL A 71 -7.69 -9.34 4.83
CA VAL A 71 -7.77 -8.03 4.19
C VAL A 71 -7.27 -7.00 5.21
N LEU A 72 -6.02 -6.60 5.08
CA LEU A 72 -5.38 -5.60 5.95
C LEU A 72 -5.43 -4.25 5.23
N TYR A 73 -6.49 -3.46 5.47
CA TYR A 73 -6.67 -2.18 4.80
C TYR A 73 -6.29 -1.01 5.71
N PHE A 74 -5.39 -0.16 5.22
CA PHE A 74 -4.94 1.05 5.89
C PHE A 74 -5.73 2.26 5.39
N TYR A 75 -6.10 3.12 6.33
CA TYR A 75 -6.81 4.35 6.02
C TYR A 75 -6.24 5.53 6.81
N PRO A 76 -6.33 6.77 6.26
CA PRO A 76 -5.68 7.94 6.84
C PRO A 76 -6.15 8.33 8.23
N LYS A 77 -7.49 8.37 8.47
CA LYS A 77 -8.02 8.91 9.71
C LYS A 77 -9.50 8.56 9.94
N ASP A 78 -9.83 8.25 11.19
CA ASP A 78 -11.20 8.06 11.64
C ASP A 78 -12.07 9.30 11.31
N ASN A 79 -13.35 9.04 11.05
CA ASN A 79 -14.37 10.05 10.75
C ASN A 79 -14.13 10.91 9.49
N SER A 80 -13.07 10.69 8.71
CA SER A 80 -12.95 11.36 7.41
C SER A 80 -13.96 10.80 6.40
N PRO A 81 -14.46 11.60 5.44
CA PRO A 81 -15.50 11.16 4.52
C PRO A 81 -15.16 9.90 3.73
N GLY A 82 -13.94 9.85 3.15
CA GLY A 82 -13.49 8.68 2.38
C GLY A 82 -13.28 7.43 3.24
N CYS A 83 -12.78 7.57 4.47
CA CYS A 83 -12.59 6.44 5.38
C CYS A 83 -13.94 5.90 5.89
N THR A 84 -14.91 6.79 6.16
CA THR A 84 -16.28 6.43 6.49
C THR A 84 -16.95 5.65 5.36
N GLN A 85 -16.78 6.11 4.11
CA GLN A 85 -17.31 5.43 2.93
C GLN A 85 -16.72 4.03 2.76
N GLU A 86 -15.39 3.91 2.85
CA GLU A 86 -14.69 2.63 2.71
C GLU A 86 -15.08 1.64 3.82
N ALA A 87 -15.12 2.09 5.08
CA ALA A 87 -15.55 1.27 6.21
C ALA A 87 -16.99 0.74 6.03
N ASN A 88 -17.91 1.57 5.53
CA ASN A 88 -19.28 1.15 5.24
C ASN A 88 -19.37 0.11 4.12
N GLN A 89 -18.50 0.20 3.09
CA GLN A 89 -18.42 -0.81 2.04
C GLN A 89 -17.95 -2.17 2.61
N PHE A 90 -16.88 -2.18 3.40
CA PHE A 90 -16.42 -3.40 4.07
C PHE A 90 -17.48 -3.96 5.02
N LYS A 91 -18.15 -3.11 5.80
CA LYS A 91 -19.24 -3.52 6.69
C LYS A 91 -20.36 -4.22 5.93
N SER A 92 -20.82 -3.66 4.82
CA SER A 92 -21.89 -4.23 4.00
C SER A 92 -21.53 -5.59 3.42
N LEU A 93 -20.28 -5.78 3.02
CA LEU A 93 -19.80 -7.01 2.41
C LEU A 93 -19.18 -8.00 3.42
N TYR A 94 -19.08 -7.63 4.69
CA TYR A 94 -18.42 -8.44 5.70
C TYR A 94 -18.96 -9.88 5.82
N PRO A 95 -20.29 -10.14 5.77
CA PRO A 95 -20.81 -11.51 5.76
C PRO A 95 -20.29 -12.35 4.58
N GLN A 96 -20.00 -11.72 3.43
CA GLN A 96 -19.47 -12.41 2.26
C GLN A 96 -17.97 -12.70 2.41
N PHE A 97 -17.21 -11.81 3.06
CA PHE A 97 -15.83 -12.09 3.45
C PHE A 97 -15.74 -13.29 4.38
N ILE A 98 -16.57 -13.36 5.40
CA ILE A 98 -16.64 -14.52 6.31
C ILE A 98 -16.95 -15.82 5.56
N LYS A 99 -17.92 -15.82 4.63
CA LYS A 99 -18.23 -16.98 3.77
C LYS A 99 -17.05 -17.40 2.88
N SER A 100 -16.18 -16.46 2.53
CA SER A 100 -14.97 -16.70 1.75
C SER A 100 -13.74 -17.06 2.62
N ASN A 101 -13.94 -17.42 3.88
CA ASN A 101 -12.88 -17.69 4.86
C ASN A 101 -11.89 -16.51 5.00
N ALA A 102 -12.41 -15.29 4.98
CA ALA A 102 -11.60 -14.08 5.05
C ALA A 102 -11.99 -13.23 6.26
N VAL A 103 -11.00 -12.53 6.82
CA VAL A 103 -11.19 -11.51 7.85
C VAL A 103 -10.82 -10.15 7.28
N VAL A 104 -11.52 -9.11 7.72
CA VAL A 104 -11.22 -7.72 7.39
C VAL A 104 -10.68 -7.06 8.65
N LEU A 105 -9.53 -6.42 8.53
CA LEU A 105 -8.85 -5.67 9.58
C LEU A 105 -8.56 -4.27 9.02
N GLY A 106 -9.25 -3.26 9.53
CA GLY A 106 -8.90 -1.87 9.26
C GLY A 106 -7.72 -1.44 10.13
N VAL A 107 -6.86 -0.56 9.66
CA VAL A 107 -5.72 -0.05 10.43
C VAL A 107 -5.57 1.44 10.17
N SER A 108 -5.43 2.23 11.22
CA SER A 108 -4.95 3.61 11.12
C SER A 108 -4.00 3.95 12.26
N LEU A 109 -3.47 5.18 12.24
CA LEU A 109 -2.60 5.68 13.30
C LEU A 109 -3.40 6.33 14.44
N ASP A 110 -4.73 6.30 14.37
CA ASP A 110 -5.60 6.75 15.46
C ASP A 110 -5.52 5.78 16.66
N ASP A 111 -5.83 6.26 17.85
CA ASP A 111 -5.83 5.47 19.08
C ASP A 111 -7.11 4.65 19.26
N VAL A 112 -7.08 3.73 20.24
CA VAL A 112 -8.20 2.84 20.58
C VAL A 112 -9.48 3.62 20.91
N GLN A 113 -9.38 4.77 21.59
CA GLN A 113 -10.54 5.58 21.97
C GLN A 113 -11.19 6.23 20.74
N SER A 114 -10.38 6.69 19.78
CA SER A 114 -10.88 7.19 18.50
C SER A 114 -11.60 6.08 17.72
N HIS A 115 -10.97 4.91 17.63
CA HIS A 115 -11.55 3.74 16.98
C HIS A 115 -12.86 3.29 17.62
N GLN A 116 -12.97 3.31 18.94
CA GLN A 116 -14.21 2.99 19.63
C GLN A 116 -15.34 3.91 19.16
N LYS A 117 -15.15 5.23 19.21
CA LYS A 117 -16.14 6.22 18.78
C LYS A 117 -16.52 6.07 17.31
N PHE A 118 -15.52 5.83 16.46
CA PHE A 118 -15.75 5.64 15.02
C PHE A 118 -16.51 4.37 14.73
N SER A 119 -16.15 3.25 15.37
CA SER A 119 -16.82 1.97 15.24
C SER A 119 -18.26 2.01 15.75
N GLU A 120 -18.51 2.61 16.92
CA GLU A 120 -19.86 2.80 17.48
C GLU A 120 -20.74 3.63 16.55
N LYS A 121 -20.23 4.77 16.07
CA LYS A 121 -20.95 5.66 15.17
C LYS A 121 -21.40 4.98 13.88
N LEU A 122 -20.55 4.10 13.31
CA LEU A 122 -20.85 3.39 12.07
C LEU A 122 -21.50 2.02 12.30
N GLY A 123 -21.49 1.50 13.53
CA GLY A 123 -21.91 0.14 13.85
C GLY A 123 -21.06 -0.88 13.10
N LEU A 124 -19.72 -0.73 13.14
CA LEU A 124 -18.81 -1.64 12.45
C LEU A 124 -18.89 -3.04 13.03
N ASN A 125 -18.86 -4.04 12.17
CA ASN A 125 -18.97 -5.46 12.52
C ASN A 125 -17.65 -6.24 12.32
N PHE A 126 -16.53 -5.52 12.21
CA PHE A 126 -15.18 -6.06 12.07
C PHE A 126 -14.18 -5.21 12.87
N PRO A 127 -13.00 -5.77 13.20
CA PRO A 127 -11.96 -5.05 13.95
C PRO A 127 -11.33 -3.91 13.13
N ILE A 128 -11.09 -2.78 13.81
CA ILE A 128 -10.20 -1.72 13.36
C ILE A 128 -9.08 -1.56 14.38
N LEU A 129 -7.82 -1.61 13.92
CA LEU A 129 -6.64 -1.77 14.75
C LEU A 129 -5.86 -0.45 14.87
N ALA A 130 -5.46 -0.12 16.10
CA ALA A 130 -4.73 1.09 16.42
C ALA A 130 -3.20 0.88 16.29
N ASP A 131 -2.60 1.39 15.21
CA ASP A 131 -1.14 1.46 15.02
C ASP A 131 -0.61 2.83 15.46
N ASN A 132 -0.98 3.25 16.68
CA ASN A 132 -0.69 4.58 17.21
C ASN A 132 0.80 4.83 17.49
N ASP A 133 1.61 3.79 17.61
CA ASP A 133 3.08 3.87 17.65
C ASP A 133 3.73 3.78 16.26
N HIS A 134 2.93 3.63 15.22
CA HIS A 134 3.30 3.63 13.79
C HIS A 134 4.20 2.47 13.37
N GLN A 135 4.30 1.40 14.16
CA GLN A 135 5.27 0.32 13.88
C GLN A 135 4.93 -0.43 12.61
N LEU A 136 3.68 -0.86 12.46
CA LEU A 136 3.26 -1.63 11.29
C LEU A 136 3.28 -0.79 10.01
N ALA A 137 2.77 0.43 10.07
CA ALA A 137 2.77 1.34 8.92
C ALA A 137 4.18 1.75 8.49
N ASN A 138 5.13 1.89 9.43
CA ASN A 138 6.55 2.11 9.11
C ASN A 138 7.18 0.89 8.44
N GLN A 139 6.94 -0.33 8.94
CA GLN A 139 7.46 -1.57 8.34
C GLN A 139 6.98 -1.72 6.89
N LEU A 140 5.72 -1.34 6.63
CA LEU A 140 5.12 -1.40 5.30
C LEU A 140 5.53 -0.23 4.38
N GLY A 141 6.15 0.83 4.93
CA GLY A 141 6.57 2.00 4.15
C GLY A 141 5.41 2.90 3.71
N ILE A 142 4.29 2.86 4.43
CA ILE A 142 3.03 3.54 4.05
C ILE A 142 2.70 4.76 4.92
N ILE A 143 3.66 5.30 5.64
CA ILE A 143 3.50 6.56 6.37
C ILE A 143 3.55 7.74 5.39
N ARG A 144 2.61 8.66 5.56
CA ARG A 144 2.60 9.97 4.90
C ARG A 144 2.77 11.07 5.96
N ASN A 145 3.83 11.85 5.80
CA ASN A 145 4.09 13.01 6.65
C ASN A 145 3.35 14.25 6.11
N LEU A 146 2.58 14.90 6.94
CA LEU A 146 1.85 16.13 6.66
C LEU A 146 2.33 17.27 7.59
N GLY A 147 3.63 17.48 7.68
CA GLY A 147 4.25 18.43 8.61
C GLY A 147 4.24 17.90 10.05
N ILE A 148 3.38 18.47 10.89
CA ILE A 148 3.26 18.08 12.31
C ILE A 148 2.47 16.78 12.53
N MET A 149 1.77 16.30 11.52
CA MET A 149 0.91 15.10 11.61
C MET A 149 1.39 14.02 10.66
N LYS A 150 1.30 12.77 11.12
CA LYS A 150 1.51 11.57 10.31
C LYS A 150 0.18 10.85 10.13
N ILE A 151 -0.01 10.28 8.95
CA ILE A 151 -1.17 9.42 8.64
C ILE A 151 -0.69 8.20 7.88
N ALA A 152 -1.46 7.12 7.93
CA ALA A 152 -1.26 6.01 7.00
C ALA A 152 -1.76 6.41 5.59
N LYS A 153 -1.06 5.95 4.55
CA LYS A 153 -1.59 6.01 3.19
C LYS A 153 -2.80 5.06 3.10
N ARG A 154 -3.70 5.35 2.14
CA ARG A 154 -4.82 4.44 1.84
C ARG A 154 -4.34 3.33 0.93
N GLU A 155 -3.94 2.23 1.53
CA GLU A 155 -3.40 1.06 0.85
C GLU A 155 -3.95 -0.21 1.51
N THR A 156 -4.09 -1.29 0.73
CA THR A 156 -4.57 -2.57 1.25
C THR A 156 -3.62 -3.69 0.86
N PHE A 157 -3.36 -4.58 1.81
CA PHE A 157 -2.60 -5.79 1.60
C PHE A 157 -3.55 -6.99 1.77
N LEU A 158 -3.68 -7.80 0.70
CA LEU A 158 -4.39 -9.06 0.78
C LEU A 158 -3.38 -10.17 1.06
N ILE A 159 -3.57 -10.84 2.20
CA ILE A 159 -2.68 -11.88 2.71
C ILE A 159 -3.40 -13.22 2.59
N ASP A 160 -2.73 -14.21 2.03
CA ASP A 160 -3.28 -15.55 1.85
C ASP A 160 -3.27 -16.39 3.15
N PRO A 161 -3.90 -17.57 3.18
CA PRO A 161 -3.93 -18.45 4.33
C PRO A 161 -2.54 -18.93 4.83
N GLN A 162 -1.50 -18.82 4.00
CA GLN A 162 -0.11 -19.13 4.32
C GLN A 162 0.64 -17.94 4.93
N GLY A 163 0.02 -16.75 4.96
CA GLY A 163 0.62 -15.53 5.48
C GLY A 163 1.44 -14.75 4.46
N ILE A 164 1.29 -15.05 3.18
CA ILE A 164 1.98 -14.37 2.08
C ILE A 164 1.10 -13.27 1.51
N VAL A 165 1.67 -12.10 1.25
CA VAL A 165 0.97 -11.01 0.56
C VAL A 165 0.77 -11.39 -0.90
N THR A 166 -0.48 -11.55 -1.34
CA THR A 166 -0.82 -11.90 -2.73
C THR A 166 -1.20 -10.71 -3.59
N TYR A 167 -1.77 -9.66 -2.98
CA TYR A 167 -2.09 -8.40 -3.65
C TYR A 167 -1.71 -7.21 -2.76
N HIS A 168 -1.24 -6.16 -3.40
CA HIS A 168 -0.99 -4.85 -2.79
C HIS A 168 -1.73 -3.78 -3.60
N TYR A 169 -2.77 -3.20 -3.00
CA TYR A 169 -3.57 -2.14 -3.60
C TYR A 169 -3.02 -0.79 -3.11
N SER A 170 -2.14 -0.19 -3.88
CA SER A 170 -1.52 1.12 -3.57
C SER A 170 -2.38 2.32 -3.98
N SER A 171 -3.44 2.08 -4.76
CA SER A 171 -4.45 3.07 -5.16
C SER A 171 -5.84 2.49 -4.94
N VAL A 172 -6.64 3.14 -4.11
CA VAL A 172 -7.92 2.63 -3.62
C VAL A 172 -9.05 3.59 -3.96
N ASN A 173 -10.08 3.07 -4.64
CA ASN A 173 -11.37 3.76 -4.78
C ASN A 173 -12.30 3.34 -3.64
N THR A 174 -12.62 4.25 -2.73
CA THR A 174 -13.38 3.97 -1.51
C THR A 174 -14.81 3.46 -1.74
N GLN A 175 -15.37 3.64 -2.96
CA GLN A 175 -16.71 3.18 -3.30
C GLN A 175 -16.76 1.72 -3.78
N THR A 176 -15.67 1.22 -4.38
CA THR A 176 -15.65 -0.08 -5.07
C THR A 176 -14.64 -1.06 -4.50
N HIS A 177 -13.73 -0.58 -3.64
CA HIS A 177 -12.57 -1.33 -3.19
C HIS A 177 -12.93 -2.64 -2.48
N ALA A 178 -13.86 -2.61 -1.54
CA ALA A 178 -14.25 -3.81 -0.79
C ALA A 178 -14.79 -4.91 -1.73
N GLY A 179 -15.57 -4.54 -2.74
CA GLY A 179 -16.07 -5.47 -3.76
C GLY A 179 -14.95 -6.05 -4.63
N GLN A 180 -13.97 -5.22 -5.01
CA GLN A 180 -12.79 -5.66 -5.74
C GLN A 180 -11.97 -6.70 -4.96
N VAL A 181 -11.66 -6.42 -3.69
CA VAL A 181 -10.90 -7.34 -2.83
C VAL A 181 -11.64 -8.66 -2.65
N LEU A 182 -12.96 -8.61 -2.43
CA LEU A 182 -13.78 -9.83 -2.30
C LEU A 182 -13.75 -10.67 -3.57
N ALA A 183 -13.85 -10.04 -4.75
CA ALA A 183 -13.78 -10.74 -6.04
C ALA A 183 -12.40 -11.39 -6.25
N ASP A 184 -11.32 -10.72 -5.86
CA ASP A 184 -9.96 -11.26 -5.98
C ASP A 184 -9.76 -12.49 -5.06
N ILE A 185 -10.29 -12.48 -3.82
CA ILE A 185 -10.31 -13.64 -2.92
C ILE A 185 -11.07 -14.80 -3.56
N GLN A 186 -12.29 -14.55 -4.05
CA GLN A 186 -13.13 -15.58 -4.66
C GLN A 186 -12.48 -16.20 -5.90
N LYS A 187 -11.77 -15.40 -6.70
CA LYS A 187 -11.01 -15.88 -7.86
C LYS A 187 -9.81 -16.72 -7.45
N ALA A 188 -9.09 -16.33 -6.40
CA ALA A 188 -7.94 -17.07 -5.90
C ALA A 188 -8.32 -18.42 -5.26
N THR A 189 -9.50 -18.50 -4.63
CA THR A 189 -10.00 -19.71 -3.96
C THR A 189 -10.53 -20.76 -4.94
N LYS A 190 -10.86 -20.38 -6.18
CA LYS A 190 -11.37 -21.30 -7.23
C LYS A 190 -10.27 -22.02 -8.00
N LYS A 191 -9.01 -21.72 -7.75
CA LYS A 191 -7.85 -22.41 -8.35
C LYS A 191 -7.38 -23.56 -7.47
#